data_035ac53f6b9b85330acbe04d94b31bef
#
_entry.id   035ac53f6b9b85330acbe04d94b31bef
#
_cell.length_a   1.000
_cell.length_b   1.000
_cell.length_c   1.000
_cell.angle_alpha   90.00
_cell.angle_beta   90.00
_cell.angle_gamma   90.00
#
_symmetry.space_group_name_H-M   'P 1'
#
loop_
_entity.id
_entity.type
_entity.pdbx_description
1 polymer ?
#
loop_
_entity_poly.entity_id
_entity_poly.type
_entity_poly.pdbx_seq_one_letter_code
_entity_poly.pdbx_strand_id
1 'polypeptide(L)'
;MVVCALVLVVGLVVSSNRTAPTSDATAAMTPTSSTPLEQPATLAFMEDAKAHAAEPRTIVLLGDSTGAARDGWAPKVGTAISQTLQRPMATKFWNTTTNDYGAMVGLGDGPNGPIGFWNGSASGKDANYALENLDKMIPADASPDLIMLNFGHTQDPKTALAEQLQPLIAQLRKEYPNADLVAIKQSPAQGKNTGEQTAGFASAMDAEGIQVIDVYSAFPTDDASLAPLLKDTVNPSPAGQQIWTTTVLKAFEVQA
;
A
#
# COMPACT_ATOMS: atom_id res chain seq x y z
N MET A 1 -78.89 29.79 48.31
CA MET A 1 -78.86 30.47 46.96
C MET A 1 -77.41 30.44 46.52
N VAL A 2 -77.08 29.54 45.61
CA VAL A 2 -75.73 29.43 45.09
C VAL A 2 -75.88 29.54 43.57
N VAL A 3 -75.23 30.53 43.00
CA VAL A 3 -75.17 30.77 41.55
C VAL A 3 -73.98 30.06 40.98
N CYS A 4 -74.23 29.07 40.12
CA CYS A 4 -73.21 28.41 39.38
C CYS A 4 -72.86 29.22 38.13
N ALA A 5 -71.59 29.65 38.02
CA ALA A 5 -71.05 30.19 36.80
C ALA A 5 -70.42 29.07 35.97
N LEU A 6 -70.99 28.87 34.78
CA LEU A 6 -70.50 27.93 33.81
C LEU A 6 -69.39 28.60 32.99
N VAL A 7 -68.14 28.10 33.10
CA VAL A 7 -67.01 28.50 32.23
C VAL A 7 -66.89 27.45 31.11
N LEU A 8 -67.18 27.88 29.89
CA LEU A 8 -66.97 27.05 28.69
C LEU A 8 -65.50 27.22 28.29
N VAL A 9 -64.72 26.15 28.46
CA VAL A 9 -63.36 26.09 27.90
C VAL A 9 -63.46 25.37 26.57
N VAL A 10 -63.26 26.12 25.49
CA VAL A 10 -63.11 25.58 24.15
C VAL A 10 -61.70 24.98 24.05
N GLY A 11 -61.61 23.68 24.16
CA GLY A 11 -60.38 22.96 23.93
C GLY A 11 -60.07 22.84 22.43
N LEU A 12 -59.06 23.53 21.97
CA LEU A 12 -58.47 23.31 20.65
C LEU A 12 -57.72 21.98 20.68
N VAL A 13 -58.26 20.93 20.03
CA VAL A 13 -57.55 19.69 19.81
C VAL A 13 -56.58 19.93 18.66
N VAL A 14 -55.32 20.24 18.98
CA VAL A 14 -54.21 20.15 18.02
C VAL A 14 -53.79 18.68 17.93
N SER A 15 -54.24 18.03 16.89
CA SER A 15 -53.81 16.69 16.55
C SER A 15 -52.36 16.77 16.07
N SER A 16 -51.41 16.56 16.97
CA SER A 16 -50.01 16.37 16.59
C SER A 16 -49.85 14.92 16.12
N ASN A 17 -49.80 14.75 14.80
CA ASN A 17 -49.28 13.54 14.19
C ASN A 17 -47.80 13.40 14.56
N ARG A 18 -47.52 12.71 15.64
CA ARG A 18 -46.17 12.19 15.93
C ARG A 18 -46.00 10.91 15.10
N THR A 19 -45.47 11.04 13.91
CA THR A 19 -44.77 9.97 13.23
C THR A 19 -43.54 9.62 14.08
N ALA A 20 -43.50 8.39 14.56
CA ALA A 20 -42.31 7.83 15.21
C ALA A 20 -41.11 7.90 14.24
N PRO A 21 -39.94 8.29 14.67
CA PRO A 21 -38.77 8.17 13.84
C PRO A 21 -38.45 6.68 13.71
N THR A 22 -38.62 6.14 12.54
CA THR A 22 -38.00 4.87 12.15
C THR A 22 -36.49 5.10 12.16
N SER A 23 -35.84 4.45 13.14
CA SER A 23 -34.39 4.38 13.18
C SER A 23 -33.88 3.44 12.10
N ASP A 24 -33.78 3.96 10.88
CA ASP A 24 -32.91 3.41 9.87
C ASP A 24 -31.82 4.46 9.60
N ALA A 25 -30.97 4.65 10.61
CA ALA A 25 -29.68 5.28 10.41
C ALA A 25 -28.70 4.20 9.93
N THR A 26 -28.88 3.77 8.69
CA THR A 26 -27.75 3.31 7.90
C THR A 26 -26.88 4.53 7.75
N ALA A 27 -25.85 4.64 8.58
CA ALA A 27 -24.78 5.61 8.40
C ALA A 27 -24.15 5.29 7.04
N ALA A 28 -24.60 6.00 6.01
CA ALA A 28 -23.88 6.06 4.76
C ALA A 28 -22.49 6.59 5.13
N MET A 29 -21.49 5.71 5.10
CA MET A 29 -20.09 6.12 5.09
C MET A 29 -19.94 7.02 3.88
N THR A 30 -19.85 8.32 4.13
CA THR A 30 -19.47 9.29 3.11
C THR A 30 -18.09 8.82 2.64
N PRO A 31 -17.89 8.50 1.35
CA PRO A 31 -16.55 8.21 0.88
C PRO A 31 -15.71 9.44 1.18
N THR A 32 -14.65 9.26 1.94
CA THR A 32 -13.64 10.30 2.13
C THR A 32 -13.09 10.57 0.74
N SER A 33 -13.42 11.75 0.19
CA SER A 33 -12.93 12.17 -1.13
C SER A 33 -11.43 12.32 -1.00
N SER A 34 -10.68 11.32 -1.47
CA SER A 34 -9.24 11.45 -1.59
C SER A 34 -8.96 12.50 -2.65
N THR A 35 -8.24 13.54 -2.27
CA THR A 35 -7.72 14.52 -3.21
C THR A 35 -6.75 13.78 -4.13
N PRO A 36 -6.84 13.94 -5.46
CA PRO A 36 -5.83 13.38 -6.36
C PRO A 36 -4.43 13.79 -5.90
N LEU A 37 -3.46 12.89 -6.00
CA LEU A 37 -2.07 13.21 -5.66
C LEU A 37 -1.61 14.38 -6.54
N GLU A 38 -1.25 15.51 -5.94
CA GLU A 38 -0.63 16.63 -6.67
C GLU A 38 0.71 16.19 -7.30
N GLN A 39 1.38 15.23 -6.66
CA GLN A 39 2.67 14.67 -7.08
C GLN A 39 2.71 13.18 -6.76
N PRO A 40 3.36 12.34 -7.59
CA PRO A 40 3.59 10.94 -7.27
C PRO A 40 4.31 10.76 -5.92
N ALA A 41 3.83 9.86 -5.08
CA ALA A 41 4.34 9.59 -3.74
C ALA A 41 5.85 9.28 -3.70
N THR A 42 6.35 8.55 -4.72
CA THR A 42 7.79 8.27 -4.86
C THR A 42 8.62 9.53 -5.07
N LEU A 43 8.10 10.51 -5.84
CA LEU A 43 8.78 11.77 -6.08
C LEU A 43 8.69 12.67 -4.86
N ALA A 44 7.54 12.74 -4.19
CA ALA A 44 7.37 13.46 -2.94
C ALA A 44 8.38 12.97 -1.88
N PHE A 45 8.52 11.64 -1.73
CA PHE A 45 9.53 11.04 -0.86
C PHE A 45 10.96 11.47 -1.24
N MET A 46 11.32 11.44 -2.53
CA MET A 46 12.66 11.80 -3.00
C MET A 46 12.97 13.28 -2.77
N GLU A 47 12.01 14.16 -2.97
CA GLU A 47 12.15 15.60 -2.74
C GLU A 47 12.25 15.92 -1.26
N ASP A 48 11.38 15.34 -0.43
CA ASP A 48 11.43 15.51 1.01
C ASP A 48 12.76 15.00 1.60
N ALA A 49 13.22 13.83 1.15
CA ALA A 49 14.51 13.27 1.55
C ALA A 49 15.69 14.15 1.13
N LYS A 50 15.62 14.89 0.03
CA LYS A 50 16.64 15.88 -0.37
C LYS A 50 16.55 17.16 0.46
N ALA A 51 15.34 17.68 0.68
CA ALA A 51 15.10 18.91 1.43
C ALA A 51 15.53 18.78 2.89
N HIS A 52 15.33 17.62 3.50
CA HIS A 52 15.64 17.33 4.89
C HIS A 52 16.81 16.33 4.99
N ALA A 53 17.92 16.64 4.35
CA ALA A 53 19.03 15.74 4.14
C ALA A 53 19.63 15.14 5.44
N ALA A 54 19.56 15.83 6.58
CA ALA A 54 20.09 15.36 7.86
C ALA A 54 19.13 14.44 8.64
N GLU A 55 17.84 14.47 8.32
CA GLU A 55 16.83 13.72 9.06
C GLU A 55 16.72 12.26 8.58
N PRO A 56 16.51 11.29 9.47
CA PRO A 56 16.29 9.91 9.05
C PRO A 56 15.01 9.78 8.20
N ARG A 57 14.98 8.78 7.32
CA ARG A 57 13.79 8.39 6.55
C ARG A 57 13.57 6.90 6.63
N THR A 58 12.33 6.49 6.43
CA THR A 58 11.95 5.07 6.51
C THR A 58 11.08 4.68 5.31
N ILE A 59 11.50 3.62 4.63
CA ILE A 59 10.73 2.93 3.59
C ILE A 59 10.31 1.57 4.14
N VAL A 60 9.05 1.21 3.95
CA VAL A 60 8.51 -0.13 4.24
C VAL A 60 8.02 -0.75 2.94
N LEU A 61 8.40 -1.99 2.67
CA LEU A 61 7.83 -2.81 1.62
C LEU A 61 7.05 -3.96 2.25
N LEU A 62 5.75 -4.01 2.04
CA LEU A 62 4.91 -5.15 2.40
C LEU A 62 4.56 -5.92 1.12
N GLY A 63 4.77 -7.23 1.11
CA GLY A 63 4.56 -7.98 -0.13
C GLY A 63 4.70 -9.49 0.00
N ASP A 64 4.61 -10.15 -1.14
CA ASP A 64 4.79 -11.60 -1.29
C ASP A 64 6.24 -11.99 -1.66
N SER A 65 6.42 -13.19 -2.23
CA SER A 65 7.73 -13.74 -2.58
C SER A 65 8.50 -12.94 -3.64
N THR A 66 7.81 -12.14 -4.46
CA THR A 66 8.46 -11.40 -5.56
C THR A 66 9.40 -10.30 -5.08
N GLY A 67 9.19 -9.78 -3.85
CA GLY A 67 10.06 -8.80 -3.21
C GLY A 67 11.06 -9.38 -2.21
N ALA A 68 11.02 -10.70 -1.93
CA ALA A 68 11.75 -11.33 -0.83
C ALA A 68 13.23 -11.65 -1.13
N ALA A 69 13.65 -11.62 -2.41
CA ALA A 69 15.01 -11.99 -2.81
C ALA A 69 16.04 -10.97 -2.30
N ARG A 70 17.08 -11.48 -1.61
CA ARG A 70 18.15 -10.64 -1.02
C ARG A 70 19.03 -9.96 -2.07
N ASP A 71 19.09 -10.50 -3.27
CA ASP A 71 19.77 -9.97 -4.46
C ASP A 71 18.79 -9.49 -5.54
N GLY A 72 17.51 -9.36 -5.16
CA GLY A 72 16.40 -8.99 -6.04
C GLY A 72 16.27 -7.50 -6.30
N TRP A 73 15.16 -7.13 -6.91
CA TRP A 73 14.85 -5.75 -7.30
C TRP A 73 14.78 -4.79 -6.08
N ALA A 74 14.18 -5.22 -4.97
CA ALA A 74 13.96 -4.35 -3.82
C ALA A 74 15.26 -3.82 -3.21
N PRO A 75 16.27 -4.66 -2.84
CA PRO A 75 17.54 -4.12 -2.38
C PRO A 75 18.32 -3.35 -3.46
N LYS A 76 18.19 -3.70 -4.75
CA LYS A 76 18.83 -2.93 -5.84
C LYS A 76 18.24 -1.51 -5.95
N VAL A 77 16.92 -1.39 -5.84
CA VAL A 77 16.25 -0.08 -5.77
C VAL A 77 16.74 0.70 -4.56
N GLY A 78 16.81 0.08 -3.38
CA GLY A 78 17.36 0.71 -2.18
C GLY A 78 18.80 1.21 -2.39
N THR A 79 19.67 0.40 -3.00
CA THR A 79 21.04 0.81 -3.32
C THR A 79 21.08 2.04 -4.23
N ALA A 80 20.28 2.06 -5.29
CA ALA A 80 20.26 3.20 -6.23
C ALA A 80 19.70 4.48 -5.59
N ILE A 81 18.66 4.37 -4.74
CA ILE A 81 18.12 5.49 -3.96
C ILE A 81 19.19 6.02 -2.99
N SER A 82 19.87 5.13 -2.26
CA SER A 82 20.97 5.49 -1.36
C SER A 82 22.06 6.32 -2.07
N GLN A 83 22.51 5.85 -3.22
CA GLN A 83 23.51 6.52 -4.04
C GLN A 83 23.02 7.89 -4.55
N THR A 84 21.78 7.97 -5.03
CA THR A 84 21.20 9.20 -5.57
C THR A 84 21.05 10.27 -4.47
N LEU A 85 20.62 9.87 -3.28
CA LEU A 85 20.42 10.75 -2.14
C LEU A 85 21.69 10.96 -1.30
N GLN A 86 22.77 10.22 -1.59
CA GLN A 86 24.00 10.20 -0.80
C GLN A 86 23.72 9.95 0.70
N ARG A 87 22.88 8.91 0.97
CA ARG A 87 22.46 8.55 2.31
C ARG A 87 22.89 7.12 2.65
N PRO A 88 23.40 6.85 3.85
CA PRO A 88 23.53 5.47 4.28
C PRO A 88 22.15 4.82 4.30
N MET A 89 22.06 3.65 3.70
CA MET A 89 20.83 2.87 3.70
C MET A 89 21.10 1.44 4.14
N ALA A 90 20.24 0.90 4.97
CA ALA A 90 20.28 -0.49 5.39
C ALA A 90 18.88 -1.11 5.34
N THR A 91 18.83 -2.40 5.01
CA THR A 91 17.59 -3.16 4.95
C THR A 91 17.58 -4.32 5.95
N LYS A 92 16.41 -4.67 6.42
CA LYS A 92 16.12 -5.94 7.10
C LYS A 92 15.08 -6.70 6.30
N PHE A 93 15.25 -8.01 6.20
CA PHE A 93 14.33 -8.89 5.49
C PHE A 93 13.48 -9.67 6.47
N TRP A 94 12.19 -9.72 6.18
CA TRP A 94 11.23 -10.49 6.95
C TRP A 94 11.50 -11.99 6.88
N ASN A 95 11.36 -12.66 7.99
CA ASN A 95 11.45 -14.13 8.10
C ASN A 95 10.11 -14.70 8.55
N THR A 96 9.41 -15.36 7.63
CA THR A 96 8.09 -15.97 7.89
C THR A 96 8.11 -17.11 8.89
N THR A 97 9.28 -17.71 9.16
CA THR A 97 9.40 -18.80 10.14
C THR A 97 9.40 -18.27 11.57
N THR A 98 10.07 -17.15 11.80
CA THR A 98 10.17 -16.52 13.13
C THR A 98 9.14 -15.42 13.33
N ASN A 99 8.46 -14.97 12.27
CA ASN A 99 7.61 -13.77 12.26
C ASN A 99 8.35 -12.55 12.82
N ASP A 100 9.57 -12.33 12.32
CA ASP A 100 10.44 -11.26 12.75
C ASP A 100 11.44 -10.90 11.63
N TYR A 101 12.09 -9.75 11.75
CA TYR A 101 13.13 -9.34 10.83
C TYR A 101 14.48 -10.00 11.15
N GLY A 102 15.21 -10.37 10.11
CA GLY A 102 16.58 -10.85 10.22
C GLY A 102 17.58 -9.72 10.49
N ALA A 103 18.86 -10.07 10.44
CA ALA A 103 19.96 -9.13 10.60
C ALA A 103 19.91 -8.01 9.53
N MET A 104 20.37 -6.83 9.92
CA MET A 104 20.52 -5.67 9.04
C MET A 104 21.58 -5.92 7.97
N VAL A 105 21.30 -5.49 6.74
CA VAL A 105 22.20 -5.55 5.59
C VAL A 105 22.37 -4.14 5.02
N GLY A 106 23.61 -3.67 4.90
CA GLY A 106 23.92 -2.38 4.26
C GLY A 106 23.61 -2.41 2.77
N LEU A 107 23.01 -1.35 2.26
CA LEU A 107 22.72 -1.15 0.83
C LEU A 107 23.57 -0.03 0.22
N GLY A 108 24.06 0.89 1.03
CA GLY A 108 24.93 1.98 0.61
C GLY A 108 25.30 2.91 1.75
N ASP A 109 26.23 3.82 1.47
CA ASP A 109 26.78 4.79 2.40
C ASP A 109 26.55 6.23 1.91
N GLY A 110 26.78 7.20 2.78
CA GLY A 110 26.70 8.62 2.41
C GLY A 110 26.82 9.54 3.62
N PRO A 111 27.03 10.85 3.40
CA PRO A 111 27.21 11.83 4.47
C PRO A 111 25.88 12.32 5.10
N ASN A 112 24.74 12.03 4.45
CA ASN A 112 23.43 12.51 4.86
C ASN A 112 22.79 11.58 5.91
N GLY A 113 21.63 11.95 6.44
CA GLY A 113 20.87 11.14 7.40
C GLY A 113 20.47 9.77 6.84
N PRO A 114 20.36 8.74 7.68
CA PRO A 114 20.15 7.37 7.23
C PRO A 114 18.74 7.13 6.66
N ILE A 115 18.63 6.11 5.79
CA ILE A 115 17.36 5.55 5.37
C ILE A 115 17.27 4.11 5.89
N GLY A 116 16.22 3.83 6.69
CA GLY A 116 15.84 2.48 7.06
C GLY A 116 14.94 1.87 5.99
N PHE A 117 15.26 0.67 5.52
CA PHE A 117 14.41 -0.06 4.58
C PHE A 117 13.93 -1.38 5.19
N TRP A 118 12.66 -1.42 5.59
CA TRP A 118 12.03 -2.60 6.14
C TRP A 118 11.39 -3.43 5.02
N ASN A 119 12.08 -4.47 4.58
CA ASN A 119 11.55 -5.37 3.55
C ASN A 119 10.70 -6.49 4.20
N GLY A 120 9.41 -6.22 4.36
CA GLY A 120 8.39 -7.12 4.87
C GLY A 120 7.82 -8.07 3.82
N SER A 121 8.55 -8.35 2.74
CA SER A 121 8.10 -9.35 1.75
C SER A 121 8.10 -10.75 2.35
N ALA A 122 6.93 -11.39 2.37
CA ALA A 122 6.67 -12.67 3.01
C ALA A 122 6.30 -13.74 1.98
N SER A 123 7.22 -14.66 1.69
CA SER A 123 7.02 -15.68 0.66
C SER A 123 5.78 -16.55 0.91
N GLY A 124 4.91 -16.64 -0.10
CA GLY A 124 3.68 -17.42 -0.05
C GLY A 124 2.57 -16.82 0.82
N LYS A 125 2.72 -15.57 1.23
CA LYS A 125 1.75 -14.86 2.08
C LYS A 125 1.03 -13.76 1.30
N ASP A 126 -0.23 -13.52 1.67
CA ASP A 126 -1.13 -12.53 1.10
C ASP A 126 -1.18 -11.24 1.94
N ALA A 127 -2.02 -10.30 1.54
CA ALA A 127 -2.20 -9.03 2.25
C ALA A 127 -2.82 -9.21 3.64
N ASN A 128 -3.64 -10.25 3.85
CA ASN A 128 -4.21 -10.52 5.16
C ASN A 128 -3.14 -10.93 6.17
N TYR A 129 -2.15 -11.73 5.73
CA TYR A 129 -1.02 -12.04 6.59
C TYR A 129 -0.26 -10.79 7.02
N ALA A 130 -0.03 -9.83 6.11
CA ALA A 130 0.60 -8.57 6.47
C ALA A 130 -0.25 -7.75 7.45
N LEU A 131 -1.57 -7.73 7.25
CA LEU A 131 -2.51 -7.08 8.17
C LEU A 131 -2.48 -7.70 9.58
N GLU A 132 -2.45 -9.03 9.67
CA GLU A 132 -2.39 -9.76 10.94
C GLU A 132 -1.07 -9.60 11.71
N ASN A 133 0.01 -9.27 11.01
CA ASN A 133 1.35 -9.10 11.59
C ASN A 133 1.87 -7.67 11.47
N LEU A 134 1.00 -6.70 11.25
CA LEU A 134 1.37 -5.33 10.91
C LEU A 134 2.24 -4.67 11.99
N ASP A 135 1.93 -4.90 13.25
CA ASP A 135 2.67 -4.42 14.42
C ASP A 135 4.12 -4.90 14.51
N LYS A 136 4.42 -6.04 13.87
CA LYS A 136 5.78 -6.59 13.77
C LYS A 136 6.47 -6.21 12.46
N MET A 137 5.69 -6.14 11.36
CA MET A 137 6.21 -5.81 10.03
C MET A 137 6.49 -4.31 9.89
N ILE A 138 5.82 -3.47 10.68
CA ILE A 138 6.15 -2.05 10.87
C ILE A 138 6.39 -1.84 12.36
N PRO A 139 7.64 -1.97 12.84
CA PRO A 139 7.96 -1.80 14.25
C PRO A 139 7.55 -0.44 14.79
N ALA A 140 7.19 -0.38 16.08
CA ALA A 140 6.64 0.83 16.70
C ALA A 140 7.59 2.04 16.67
N ASP A 141 8.89 1.81 16.55
CA ASP A 141 9.93 2.85 16.39
C ASP A 141 10.19 3.22 14.93
N ALA A 142 9.59 2.48 13.98
CA ALA A 142 9.63 2.82 12.57
C ALA A 142 8.48 3.78 12.26
N SER A 143 8.82 5.03 11.97
CA SER A 143 7.86 6.01 11.43
C SER A 143 8.01 6.01 9.91
N PRO A 144 7.19 5.24 9.15
CA PRO A 144 7.35 5.16 7.72
C PRO A 144 7.00 6.47 7.04
N ASP A 145 7.87 6.93 6.14
CA ASP A 145 7.60 8.03 5.22
C ASP A 145 6.95 7.49 3.94
N LEU A 146 7.32 6.27 3.52
CA LEU A 146 6.80 5.62 2.33
C LEU A 146 6.51 4.14 2.60
N ILE A 147 5.30 3.69 2.28
CA ILE A 147 4.91 2.27 2.35
C ILE A 147 4.57 1.78 0.96
N MET A 148 5.26 0.75 0.51
CA MET A 148 5.07 0.11 -0.79
C MET A 148 4.32 -1.22 -0.62
N LEU A 149 3.22 -1.41 -1.35
CA LEU A 149 2.39 -2.62 -1.33
C LEU A 149 2.68 -3.46 -2.58
N ASN A 150 3.27 -4.63 -2.40
CA ASN A 150 3.68 -5.53 -3.48
C ASN A 150 2.98 -6.88 -3.36
N PHE A 151 1.67 -6.89 -3.59
CA PHE A 151 0.82 -8.08 -3.55
C PHE A 151 0.11 -8.32 -4.88
N GLY A 152 -0.24 -9.58 -5.15
CA GLY A 152 -0.97 -9.99 -6.35
C GLY A 152 -0.99 -11.50 -6.52
N HIS A 153 0.17 -12.13 -6.64
CA HIS A 153 0.29 -13.55 -6.98
C HIS A 153 -0.21 -14.53 -5.92
N THR A 154 -0.29 -14.09 -4.67
CA THR A 154 -0.79 -14.88 -3.53
C THR A 154 -2.24 -14.57 -3.17
N GLN A 155 -2.83 -13.59 -3.84
CA GLN A 155 -4.23 -13.20 -3.65
C GLN A 155 -5.19 -14.13 -4.42
N ASP A 156 -6.46 -14.16 -4.03
CA ASP A 156 -7.49 -14.91 -4.76
C ASP A 156 -7.62 -14.38 -6.20
N PRO A 157 -7.34 -15.23 -7.22
CA PRO A 157 -7.40 -14.78 -8.61
C PRO A 157 -8.81 -14.44 -9.11
N LYS A 158 -9.87 -14.79 -8.35
CA LYS A 158 -11.26 -14.54 -8.70
C LYS A 158 -11.81 -13.23 -8.16
N THR A 159 -11.07 -12.59 -7.27
CA THR A 159 -11.45 -11.33 -6.63
C THR A 159 -10.53 -10.21 -7.11
N ALA A 160 -11.09 -9.03 -7.38
CA ALA A 160 -10.30 -7.88 -7.80
C ALA A 160 -9.20 -7.56 -6.78
N LEU A 161 -7.98 -7.34 -7.26
CA LEU A 161 -6.82 -7.08 -6.39
C LEU A 161 -7.04 -5.85 -5.51
N ALA A 162 -7.61 -4.79 -6.06
CA ALA A 162 -7.91 -3.57 -5.30
C ALA A 162 -8.80 -3.86 -4.09
N GLU A 163 -9.84 -4.65 -4.26
CA GLU A 163 -10.77 -5.03 -3.19
C GLU A 163 -10.06 -5.82 -2.07
N GLN A 164 -9.17 -6.73 -2.44
CA GLN A 164 -8.43 -7.55 -1.48
C GLN A 164 -7.41 -6.76 -0.66
N LEU A 165 -6.91 -5.63 -1.18
CA LEU A 165 -5.97 -4.77 -0.46
C LEU A 165 -6.65 -3.76 0.47
N GLN A 166 -7.95 -3.51 0.33
CA GLN A 166 -8.68 -2.50 1.10
C GLN A 166 -8.53 -2.62 2.62
N PRO A 167 -8.64 -3.81 3.25
CA PRO A 167 -8.49 -3.91 4.70
C PRO A 167 -7.10 -3.48 5.19
N LEU A 168 -6.05 -3.85 4.44
CA LEU A 168 -4.67 -3.45 4.76
C LEU A 168 -4.47 -1.94 4.55
N ILE A 169 -4.93 -1.38 3.43
CA ILE A 169 -4.85 0.06 3.13
C ILE A 169 -5.57 0.88 4.21
N ALA A 170 -6.78 0.48 4.61
CA ALA A 170 -7.54 1.17 5.64
C ALA A 170 -6.80 1.18 7.00
N GLN A 171 -6.19 0.06 7.37
CA GLN A 171 -5.42 -0.04 8.61
C GLN A 171 -4.13 0.80 8.54
N LEU A 172 -3.41 0.78 7.42
CA LEU A 172 -2.21 1.59 7.22
C LEU A 172 -2.51 3.08 7.32
N ARG A 173 -3.57 3.56 6.69
CA ARG A 173 -3.98 4.98 6.80
C ARG A 173 -4.36 5.39 8.21
N LYS A 174 -4.96 4.48 8.96
CA LYS A 174 -5.34 4.72 10.35
C LYS A 174 -4.11 4.83 11.26
N GLU A 175 -3.13 3.94 11.08
CA GLU A 175 -1.95 3.85 11.96
C GLU A 175 -0.81 4.78 11.51
N TYR A 176 -0.67 4.99 10.21
CA TYR A 176 0.41 5.77 9.59
C TYR A 176 -0.16 6.86 8.65
N PRO A 177 -0.95 7.82 9.18
CA PRO A 177 -1.68 8.80 8.36
C PRO A 177 -0.77 9.75 7.57
N ASN A 178 0.51 9.85 7.95
CA ASN A 178 1.50 10.70 7.30
C ASN A 178 2.40 9.95 6.32
N ALA A 179 2.26 8.61 6.22
CA ALA A 179 3.03 7.83 5.28
C ALA A 179 2.37 7.85 3.90
N ASP A 180 3.16 8.12 2.87
CA ASP A 180 2.71 7.94 1.50
C ASP A 180 2.55 6.47 1.16
N LEU A 181 1.49 6.12 0.42
CA LEU A 181 1.23 4.76 -0.04
C LEU A 181 1.50 4.63 -1.54
N VAL A 182 2.20 3.56 -1.90
CA VAL A 182 2.45 3.16 -3.29
C VAL A 182 2.04 1.71 -3.46
N ALA A 183 1.30 1.39 -4.50
CA ALA A 183 0.94 0.03 -4.85
C ALA A 183 1.72 -0.43 -6.09
N ILE A 184 2.21 -1.66 -6.09
CA ILE A 184 2.91 -2.25 -7.24
C ILE A 184 1.97 -3.24 -7.92
N LYS A 185 1.64 -2.97 -9.18
CA LYS A 185 0.97 -3.95 -10.04
C LYS A 185 2.02 -4.92 -10.54
N GLN A 186 2.05 -6.12 -9.97
CA GLN A 186 3.08 -7.14 -10.22
C GLN A 186 3.12 -7.62 -11.67
N SER A 187 4.25 -8.21 -12.07
CA SER A 187 4.41 -8.85 -13.39
C SER A 187 3.35 -9.91 -13.66
N PRO A 188 3.08 -10.28 -14.92
CA PRO A 188 2.27 -11.45 -15.23
C PRO A 188 2.83 -12.72 -14.56
N ALA A 189 1.97 -13.72 -14.33
CA ALA A 189 2.35 -15.05 -13.85
C ALA A 189 2.22 -16.07 -14.98
N GLN A 190 3.17 -16.97 -15.09
CA GLN A 190 3.15 -18.01 -16.14
C GLN A 190 1.97 -18.97 -15.93
N GLY A 191 1.24 -19.25 -17.00
CA GLY A 191 0.10 -20.17 -16.98
C GLY A 191 -1.11 -19.66 -16.20
N LYS A 192 -1.17 -18.36 -15.85
CA LYS A 192 -2.28 -17.76 -15.13
C LYS A 192 -2.77 -16.50 -15.84
N ASN A 193 -4.08 -16.35 -15.97
CA ASN A 193 -4.68 -15.08 -16.37
C ASN A 193 -4.78 -14.13 -15.17
N THR A 194 -3.74 -13.34 -14.95
CA THR A 194 -3.74 -12.32 -13.88
C THR A 194 -4.34 -10.99 -14.35
N GLY A 195 -4.67 -10.86 -15.64
CA GLY A 195 -5.22 -9.64 -16.21
C GLY A 195 -6.58 -9.28 -15.65
N GLU A 196 -7.47 -10.26 -15.42
CA GLU A 196 -8.79 -10.03 -14.82
C GLU A 196 -8.68 -9.57 -13.37
N GLN A 197 -7.84 -10.23 -12.56
CA GLN A 197 -7.61 -9.86 -11.17
C GLN A 197 -7.07 -8.43 -11.03
N THR A 198 -6.22 -8.00 -11.96
CA THR A 198 -5.58 -6.67 -11.96
C THR A 198 -6.32 -5.66 -12.84
N ALA A 199 -7.45 -6.05 -13.46
CA ALA A 199 -8.28 -5.12 -14.22
C ALA A 199 -8.79 -3.99 -13.32
N GLY A 200 -8.67 -2.74 -13.77
CA GLY A 200 -9.09 -1.58 -13.01
C GLY A 200 -8.25 -1.27 -11.76
N PHE A 201 -7.20 -2.05 -11.46
CA PHE A 201 -6.37 -1.85 -10.25
C PHE A 201 -5.79 -0.44 -10.16
N ALA A 202 -5.19 0.04 -11.24
CA ALA A 202 -4.61 1.38 -11.27
C ALA A 202 -5.65 2.47 -11.01
N SER A 203 -6.81 2.38 -11.67
CA SER A 203 -7.91 3.36 -11.47
C SER A 203 -8.48 3.32 -10.06
N ALA A 204 -8.57 2.13 -9.45
CA ALA A 204 -9.05 2.00 -8.08
C ALA A 204 -8.07 2.60 -7.06
N MET A 205 -6.77 2.38 -7.26
CA MET A 205 -5.74 2.97 -6.40
C MET A 205 -5.66 4.49 -6.58
N ASP A 206 -5.73 4.98 -7.81
CA ASP A 206 -5.74 6.42 -8.12
C ASP A 206 -6.94 7.13 -7.47
N ALA A 207 -8.13 6.53 -7.52
CA ALA A 207 -9.32 7.05 -6.84
C ALA A 207 -9.15 7.17 -5.32
N GLU A 208 -8.21 6.44 -4.75
CA GLU A 208 -7.82 6.52 -3.35
C GLU A 208 -6.60 7.40 -3.10
N GLY A 209 -6.04 8.05 -4.10
CA GLY A 209 -4.80 8.81 -4.00
C GLY A 209 -3.57 7.94 -3.72
N ILE A 210 -3.55 6.70 -4.22
CA ILE A 210 -2.41 5.79 -4.11
C ILE A 210 -1.75 5.67 -5.47
N GLN A 211 -0.47 6.03 -5.55
CA GLN A 211 0.34 5.86 -6.76
C GLN A 211 0.46 4.38 -7.12
N VAL A 212 0.35 4.04 -8.42
CA VAL A 212 0.62 2.68 -8.91
C VAL A 212 1.91 2.65 -9.73
N ILE A 213 2.80 1.73 -9.38
CA ILE A 213 3.95 1.36 -10.22
C ILE A 213 3.54 0.15 -11.05
N ASP A 214 3.33 0.33 -12.33
CA ASP A 214 2.88 -0.73 -13.24
C ASP A 214 4.05 -1.56 -13.78
N VAL A 215 4.43 -2.58 -13.03
CA VAL A 215 5.43 -3.57 -13.47
C VAL A 215 4.81 -4.55 -14.46
N TYR A 216 3.49 -4.78 -14.39
CA TYR A 216 2.79 -5.69 -15.28
C TYR A 216 3.02 -5.33 -16.76
N SER A 217 2.87 -4.07 -17.08
CA SER A 217 3.01 -3.57 -18.46
C SER A 217 4.46 -3.58 -18.98
N ALA A 218 5.45 -3.76 -18.12
CA ALA A 218 6.84 -3.88 -18.51
C ALA A 218 7.24 -5.31 -18.92
N PHE A 219 6.37 -6.30 -18.68
CA PHE A 219 6.60 -7.69 -19.02
C PHE A 219 5.72 -8.13 -20.20
N PRO A 220 6.19 -9.11 -21.01
CA PRO A 220 5.34 -9.76 -22.00
C PRO A 220 4.23 -10.56 -21.30
N THR A 221 3.07 -10.67 -21.97
CA THR A 221 1.91 -11.41 -21.44
C THR A 221 1.77 -12.80 -22.03
N ASP A 222 2.51 -13.12 -23.08
CA ASP A 222 2.54 -14.48 -23.64
C ASP A 222 3.54 -15.35 -22.89
N ASP A 223 3.18 -16.60 -22.61
CA ASP A 223 3.97 -17.51 -21.78
C ASP A 223 5.37 -17.81 -22.35
N ALA A 224 5.54 -17.82 -23.65
CA ALA A 224 6.82 -18.15 -24.27
C ALA A 224 7.86 -17.04 -24.05
N SER A 225 7.46 -15.77 -24.20
CA SER A 225 8.31 -14.62 -23.94
C SER A 225 8.46 -14.33 -22.45
N LEU A 226 7.47 -14.69 -21.63
CA LEU A 226 7.50 -14.50 -20.19
C LEU A 226 8.40 -15.51 -19.48
N ALA A 227 8.42 -16.77 -19.93
CA ALA A 227 9.15 -17.88 -19.28
C ALA A 227 10.62 -17.56 -18.95
N PRO A 228 11.47 -16.99 -19.83
CA PRO A 228 12.86 -16.68 -19.50
C PRO A 228 13.02 -15.54 -18.46
N LEU A 229 11.96 -14.76 -18.21
CA LEU A 229 11.96 -13.65 -17.24
C LEU A 229 11.53 -14.09 -15.84
N LEU A 230 11.09 -15.34 -15.70
CA LEU A 230 10.70 -15.94 -14.42
C LEU A 230 11.62 -17.12 -14.09
N LYS A 231 11.91 -17.32 -12.79
CA LYS A 231 12.63 -18.53 -12.30
C LYS A 231 11.68 -19.66 -11.91
N ASP A 232 10.42 -19.31 -11.70
CA ASP A 232 9.28 -20.20 -11.44
C ASP A 232 8.02 -19.54 -12.02
N THR A 233 6.83 -19.92 -11.57
CA THR A 233 5.60 -19.38 -12.15
C THR A 233 5.35 -17.89 -11.88
N VAL A 234 5.99 -17.29 -10.88
CA VAL A 234 5.71 -15.92 -10.43
C VAL A 234 6.96 -15.10 -10.10
N ASN A 235 8.00 -15.75 -9.56
CA ASN A 235 9.18 -15.03 -9.11
C ASN A 235 10.10 -14.68 -10.30
N PRO A 236 10.59 -13.44 -10.37
CA PRO A 236 11.43 -13.02 -11.49
C PRO A 236 12.80 -13.70 -11.50
N SER A 237 13.26 -14.10 -12.69
CA SER A 237 14.64 -14.51 -12.96
C SER A 237 15.59 -13.31 -12.84
N PRO A 238 16.92 -13.47 -12.94
CA PRO A 238 17.83 -12.32 -12.97
C PRO A 238 17.48 -11.26 -14.02
N ALA A 239 17.01 -11.69 -15.20
CA ALA A 239 16.55 -10.78 -16.26
C ALA A 239 15.23 -10.09 -15.85
N GLY A 240 14.28 -10.82 -15.28
CA GLY A 240 13.04 -10.25 -14.75
C GLY A 240 13.30 -9.30 -13.59
N GLN A 241 14.25 -9.61 -12.70
CA GLN A 241 14.66 -8.70 -11.62
C GLN A 241 15.18 -7.35 -12.17
N GLN A 242 15.88 -7.38 -13.31
CA GLN A 242 16.35 -6.13 -13.94
C GLN A 242 15.19 -5.29 -14.46
N ILE A 243 14.18 -5.91 -15.09
CA ILE A 243 12.97 -5.20 -15.53
C ILE A 243 12.23 -4.58 -14.34
N TRP A 244 12.03 -5.34 -13.26
CA TRP A 244 11.44 -4.82 -12.03
C TRP A 244 12.23 -3.64 -11.49
N THR A 245 13.55 -3.76 -11.33
CA THR A 245 14.42 -2.71 -10.82
C THR A 245 14.28 -1.44 -11.64
N THR A 246 14.42 -1.54 -12.98
CA THR A 246 14.33 -0.39 -13.87
C THR A 246 12.95 0.28 -13.81
N THR A 247 11.87 -0.52 -13.76
CA THR A 247 10.50 0.01 -13.70
C THR A 247 10.24 0.73 -12.38
N VAL A 248 10.68 0.17 -11.26
CA VAL A 248 10.51 0.83 -9.95
C VAL A 248 11.38 2.08 -9.86
N LEU A 249 12.65 2.01 -10.27
CA LEU A 249 13.54 3.19 -10.27
C LEU A 249 13.03 4.33 -11.14
N LYS A 250 12.39 4.01 -12.27
CA LYS A 250 11.75 5.03 -13.12
C LYS A 250 10.69 5.83 -12.37
N ALA A 251 9.92 5.17 -11.48
CA ALA A 251 8.91 5.85 -10.67
C ALA A 251 9.54 6.80 -9.62
N PHE A 252 10.78 6.55 -9.20
CA PHE A 252 11.56 7.43 -8.32
C PHE A 252 12.41 8.46 -9.08
N GLU A 253 12.37 8.48 -10.42
CA GLU A 253 13.27 9.27 -11.28
C GLU A 253 14.75 9.03 -10.98
N VAL A 254 15.09 7.80 -10.61
CA VAL A 254 16.45 7.35 -10.33
C VAL A 254 16.96 6.52 -11.53
N GLN A 255 18.19 6.76 -11.94
CA GLN A 255 18.84 5.97 -12.99
C GLN A 255 19.24 4.59 -12.46
N ALA A 256 19.04 3.55 -13.30
CA ALA A 256 19.38 2.16 -13.00
C ALA A 256 20.88 1.88 -13.21
#